data_e0502ee4dc6a512d3ec88a69c190b6bd
#
_entry.id   e0502ee4dc6a512d3ec88a69c190b6bd
#
_cell.length_a   1.000
_cell.length_b   1.000
_cell.length_c   1.000
_cell.angle_alpha   90.00
_cell.angle_beta   90.00
_cell.angle_gamma   90.00
#
_symmetry.space_group_name_H-M   'P 1'
#
loop_
_entity.id
_entity.type
_entity.pdbx_description
1 polymer ?
#
loop_
_entity_poly.entity_id
_entity_poly.type
_entity_poly.pdbx_seq_one_letter_code
_entity_poly.pdbx_strand_id
1 'polypeptide(L)'
;MEFELLAFGLITGFTSGFFGIGGGSILIPMLLVAGFAMKEAVAISIMQMVFSSIYGSFLNSKKIKGLFRDGIILGVGASIGGLFSGYFLPSIPDIYLQYLFIAVLIYTIYTLFKAPASQEVIQEDKNIFLLAFIGFCVGIFAMSIGIGGSLMLLPILVQFLKYDLKVATALGLFFVIFSSIGGF
;
A
#
# COMPACT_ATOMS: atom_id res chain seq x y z
N MET A 1 -11.79 -11.74 -22.01
CA MET A 1 -11.13 -11.93 -20.70
C MET A 1 -9.69 -11.46 -20.68
N GLU A 2 -8.79 -11.95 -21.57
CA GLU A 2 -7.38 -11.49 -21.60
C GLU A 2 -7.24 -9.99 -21.94
N PHE A 3 -8.01 -9.52 -22.90
CA PHE A 3 -7.99 -8.12 -23.31
C PHE A 3 -8.51 -7.16 -22.22
N GLU A 4 -9.51 -7.59 -21.46
CA GLU A 4 -10.04 -6.83 -20.33
C GLU A 4 -9.02 -6.72 -19.20
N LEU A 5 -8.33 -7.83 -18.86
CA LEU A 5 -7.27 -7.83 -17.85
C LEU A 5 -6.10 -6.92 -18.25
N LEU A 6 -5.75 -6.90 -19.53
CA LEU A 6 -4.70 -6.02 -20.04
C LEU A 6 -5.13 -4.54 -19.96
N ALA A 7 -6.38 -4.23 -20.28
CA ALA A 7 -6.94 -2.89 -20.12
C ALA A 7 -6.98 -2.46 -18.63
N PHE A 8 -7.40 -3.36 -17.74
CA PHE A 8 -7.40 -3.09 -16.28
C PHE A 8 -5.97 -2.85 -15.78
N GLY A 9 -5.00 -3.65 -16.20
CA GLY A 9 -3.60 -3.47 -15.85
C GLY A 9 -3.02 -2.12 -16.33
N LEU A 10 -3.36 -1.70 -17.55
CA LEU A 10 -2.93 -0.41 -18.10
C LEU A 10 -3.54 0.77 -17.34
N ILE A 11 -4.86 0.76 -17.12
CA ILE A 11 -5.57 1.82 -16.42
C ILE A 11 -5.05 1.93 -14.98
N THR A 12 -4.94 0.80 -14.28
CA THR A 12 -4.49 0.78 -12.88
C THR A 12 -3.00 1.10 -12.75
N GLY A 13 -2.17 0.64 -13.68
CA GLY A 13 -0.74 0.97 -13.73
C GLY A 13 -0.51 2.47 -13.94
N PHE A 14 -1.24 3.09 -14.88
CA PHE A 14 -1.16 4.52 -15.13
C PHE A 14 -1.63 5.35 -13.93
N THR A 15 -2.80 5.04 -13.38
CA THR A 15 -3.37 5.75 -12.22
C THR A 15 -2.52 5.56 -10.98
N SER A 16 -2.04 4.36 -10.72
CA SER A 16 -1.15 4.05 -9.60
C SER A 16 0.18 4.79 -9.70
N GLY A 17 0.79 4.82 -10.87
CA GLY A 17 2.03 5.55 -11.11
C GLY A 17 1.88 7.07 -10.94
N PHE A 18 0.74 7.62 -11.36
CA PHE A 18 0.46 9.05 -11.27
C PHE A 18 0.15 9.49 -9.83
N PHE A 19 -0.72 8.77 -9.13
CA PHE A 19 -1.15 9.13 -7.78
C PHE A 19 -0.25 8.55 -6.67
N GLY A 20 0.58 7.56 -6.97
CA GLY A 20 1.43 6.90 -5.97
C GLY A 20 0.65 6.08 -4.93
N ILE A 21 -0.59 5.67 -5.26
CA ILE A 21 -1.54 5.08 -4.30
C ILE A 21 -1.36 3.55 -4.21
N GLY A 22 -0.56 2.94 -5.10
CA GLY A 22 -0.54 1.47 -5.25
C GLY A 22 -1.76 0.97 -6.05
N GLY A 23 -1.56 0.16 -7.08
CA GLY A 23 -2.62 -0.20 -8.05
C GLY A 23 -3.81 -0.98 -7.49
N GLY A 24 -3.65 -1.60 -6.32
CA GLY A 24 -4.64 -2.53 -5.77
C GLY A 24 -5.99 -1.92 -5.44
N SER A 25 -6.02 -0.68 -4.99
CA SER A 25 -7.27 -0.01 -4.63
C SER A 25 -8.24 0.18 -5.81
N ILE A 26 -7.71 0.26 -7.02
CA ILE A 26 -8.50 0.41 -8.24
C ILE A 26 -8.67 -0.96 -8.93
N LEU A 27 -7.61 -1.78 -8.93
CA LEU A 27 -7.62 -3.06 -9.63
C LEU A 27 -8.59 -4.06 -8.98
N ILE A 28 -8.62 -4.13 -7.65
CA ILE A 28 -9.50 -5.07 -6.93
C ILE A 28 -10.97 -4.87 -7.27
N PRO A 29 -11.56 -3.66 -7.15
CA PRO A 29 -12.95 -3.45 -7.56
C PRO A 29 -13.22 -3.82 -9.03
N MET A 30 -12.28 -3.53 -9.93
CA MET A 30 -12.43 -3.89 -11.34
C MET A 30 -12.45 -5.41 -11.54
N LEU A 31 -11.61 -6.15 -10.84
CA LEU A 31 -11.57 -7.61 -10.90
C LEU A 31 -12.82 -8.25 -10.28
N LEU A 32 -13.32 -7.70 -9.16
CA LEU A 32 -14.55 -8.16 -8.55
C LEU A 32 -15.76 -7.97 -9.47
N VAL A 33 -15.84 -6.83 -10.17
CA VAL A 33 -16.90 -6.59 -11.17
C VAL A 33 -16.77 -7.54 -12.36
N ALA A 34 -15.54 -7.92 -12.72
CA ALA A 34 -15.27 -8.92 -13.76
C ALA A 34 -15.56 -10.37 -13.32
N GLY A 35 -15.98 -10.59 -12.04
CA GLY A 35 -16.41 -11.88 -11.52
C GLY A 35 -15.31 -12.71 -10.85
N PHE A 36 -14.13 -12.14 -10.60
CA PHE A 36 -13.07 -12.83 -9.84
C PHE A 36 -13.42 -12.92 -8.36
N ALA A 37 -13.02 -14.01 -7.70
CA ALA A 37 -13.10 -14.12 -6.25
C ALA A 37 -12.17 -13.10 -5.56
N MET A 38 -12.50 -12.70 -4.32
CA MET A 38 -11.71 -11.69 -3.60
C MET A 38 -10.24 -12.09 -3.47
N LYS A 39 -9.95 -13.35 -3.13
CA LYS A 39 -8.57 -13.86 -2.99
C LYS A 39 -7.79 -13.84 -4.31
N GLU A 40 -8.45 -14.16 -5.42
CA GLU A 40 -7.84 -14.07 -6.76
C GLU A 40 -7.52 -12.62 -7.12
N ALA A 41 -8.46 -11.71 -6.87
CA ALA A 41 -8.26 -10.28 -7.09
C ALA A 41 -7.11 -9.72 -6.24
N VAL A 42 -7.00 -10.15 -4.99
CA VAL A 42 -5.88 -9.82 -4.09
C VAL A 42 -4.55 -10.30 -4.66
N ALA A 43 -4.46 -11.58 -5.06
CA ALA A 43 -3.23 -12.16 -5.61
C ALA A 43 -2.77 -11.44 -6.89
N ILE A 44 -3.68 -11.20 -7.84
CA ILE A 44 -3.40 -10.46 -9.08
C ILE A 44 -2.93 -9.04 -8.75
N SER A 45 -3.59 -8.38 -7.80
CA SER A 45 -3.25 -7.04 -7.38
C SER A 45 -1.86 -6.95 -6.75
N ILE A 46 -1.50 -7.87 -5.86
CA ILE A 46 -0.16 -7.92 -5.24
C ILE A 46 0.91 -8.07 -6.33
N MET A 47 0.70 -8.95 -7.29
CA MET A 47 1.64 -9.17 -8.39
C MET A 47 1.83 -7.90 -9.24
N GLN A 48 0.75 -7.23 -9.60
CA GLN A 48 0.80 -5.94 -10.33
C GLN A 48 1.52 -4.86 -9.50
N MET A 49 1.32 -4.82 -8.18
CA MET A 49 1.95 -3.86 -7.29
C MET A 49 3.46 -4.04 -7.16
N VAL A 50 3.99 -5.26 -7.23
CA VAL A 50 5.45 -5.50 -7.24
C VAL A 50 6.09 -4.68 -8.37
N PHE A 51 5.58 -4.83 -9.59
CA PHE A 51 6.15 -4.14 -10.76
C PHE A 51 5.93 -2.62 -10.70
N SER A 52 4.71 -2.19 -10.38
CA SER A 52 4.37 -0.76 -10.35
C SER A 52 5.11 0.00 -9.24
N SER A 53 5.31 -0.61 -8.09
CA SER A 53 6.02 0.01 -6.96
C SER A 53 7.53 0.10 -7.18
N ILE A 54 8.15 -0.89 -7.82
CA ILE A 54 9.56 -0.83 -8.22
C ILE A 54 9.78 0.37 -9.15
N TYR A 55 8.96 0.48 -10.19
CA TYR A 55 9.06 1.60 -11.14
C TYR A 55 8.76 2.95 -10.49
N GLY A 56 7.70 3.03 -9.69
CA GLY A 56 7.32 4.22 -8.95
C GLY A 56 8.37 4.66 -7.93
N SER A 57 8.98 3.73 -7.21
CA SER A 57 10.08 4.02 -6.28
C SER A 57 11.34 4.50 -6.98
N PHE A 58 11.68 3.93 -8.13
CA PHE A 58 12.80 4.37 -8.94
C PHE A 58 12.64 5.84 -9.37
N LEU A 59 11.46 6.22 -9.86
CA LEU A 59 11.16 7.59 -10.25
C LEU A 59 11.19 8.58 -9.07
N ASN A 60 10.80 8.14 -7.88
CA ASN A 60 10.76 8.97 -6.68
C ASN A 60 12.03 8.88 -5.81
N SER A 61 12.98 8.00 -6.13
CA SER A 61 14.20 7.77 -5.34
C SER A 61 15.04 9.04 -5.11
N LYS A 62 15.07 9.95 -6.08
CA LYS A 62 15.80 11.22 -5.97
C LYS A 62 15.20 12.18 -4.93
N LYS A 63 13.93 12.01 -4.56
CA LYS A 63 13.21 12.88 -3.61
C LYS A 63 13.36 12.42 -2.16
N ILE A 64 13.89 11.20 -1.95
CA ILE A 64 13.96 10.52 -0.63
C ILE A 64 15.37 10.57 -0.03
N LYS A 65 16.25 11.45 -0.49
CA LYS A 65 17.59 11.60 0.11
C LYS A 65 17.44 11.95 1.59
N GLY A 66 17.82 11.04 2.49
CA GLY A 66 17.71 11.15 3.95
C GLY A 66 16.63 10.27 4.61
N LEU A 67 15.62 9.80 3.85
CA LEU A 67 14.54 8.95 4.38
C LEU A 67 14.68 7.47 4.02
N PHE A 68 15.81 7.08 3.44
CA PHE A 68 16.09 5.68 3.06
C PHE A 68 16.05 4.75 4.28
N ARG A 69 16.50 5.23 5.44
CA ARG A 69 16.48 4.51 6.70
C ARG A 69 15.06 4.18 7.14
N ASP A 70 14.18 5.19 7.14
CA ASP A 70 12.79 5.02 7.58
C ASP A 70 12.03 4.11 6.62
N GLY A 71 12.29 4.24 5.31
CA GLY A 71 11.73 3.38 4.28
C GLY A 71 12.14 1.91 4.44
N ILE A 72 13.41 1.62 4.74
CA ILE A 72 13.89 0.26 4.99
C ILE A 72 13.25 -0.32 6.25
N ILE A 73 13.18 0.46 7.34
CA ILE A 73 12.60 -0.02 8.60
C ILE A 73 11.13 -0.35 8.43
N LEU A 74 10.37 0.55 7.81
CA LEU A 74 8.96 0.33 7.45
C LEU A 74 8.82 -0.89 6.53
N GLY A 75 9.72 -1.00 5.54
CA GLY A 75 9.73 -2.08 4.57
C GLY A 75 10.00 -3.45 5.19
N VAL A 76 11.00 -3.56 6.07
CA VAL A 76 11.30 -4.82 6.78
C VAL A 76 10.11 -5.24 7.65
N GLY A 77 9.53 -4.29 8.41
CA GLY A 77 8.29 -4.55 9.14
C GLY A 77 7.18 -5.06 8.23
N ALA A 78 7.00 -4.39 7.08
CA ALA A 78 5.99 -4.76 6.09
C ALA A 78 6.19 -6.14 5.48
N SER A 79 7.44 -6.53 5.19
CA SER A 79 7.75 -7.87 4.67
C SER A 79 7.35 -8.96 5.65
N ILE A 80 7.70 -8.78 6.93
CA ILE A 80 7.31 -9.71 7.99
C ILE A 80 5.79 -9.75 8.11
N GLY A 81 5.12 -8.59 8.12
CA GLY A 81 3.66 -8.49 8.15
C GLY A 81 2.99 -9.16 6.95
N GLY A 82 3.55 -8.98 5.74
CA GLY A 82 3.09 -9.62 4.52
C GLY A 82 3.17 -11.15 4.56
N LEU A 83 4.27 -11.71 5.06
CA LEU A 83 4.42 -13.17 5.29
C LEU A 83 3.32 -13.69 6.22
N PHE A 84 3.06 -13.00 7.33
CA PHE A 84 1.98 -13.36 8.24
C PHE A 84 0.61 -13.29 7.55
N SER A 85 0.37 -12.25 6.75
CA SER A 85 -0.85 -12.12 5.96
C SER A 85 -1.05 -13.33 5.03
N GLY A 86 -0.03 -13.70 4.26
CA GLY A 86 -0.08 -14.86 3.35
C GLY A 86 -0.43 -16.16 4.05
N TYR A 87 0.03 -16.35 5.29
CA TYR A 87 -0.29 -17.53 6.09
C TYR A 87 -1.75 -17.57 6.56
N PHE A 88 -2.31 -16.43 6.97
CA PHE A 88 -3.68 -16.37 7.50
C PHE A 88 -4.75 -16.15 6.43
N LEU A 89 -4.40 -15.54 5.30
CA LEU A 89 -5.34 -15.20 4.22
C LEU A 89 -6.19 -16.37 3.72
N PRO A 90 -5.65 -17.60 3.52
CA PRO A 90 -6.45 -18.72 3.06
C PRO A 90 -7.58 -19.12 4.00
N SER A 91 -7.42 -18.87 5.31
CA SER A 91 -8.39 -19.23 6.35
C SER A 91 -9.53 -18.22 6.50
N ILE A 92 -9.40 -17.01 5.91
CA ILE A 92 -10.39 -15.94 6.05
C ILE A 92 -11.42 -16.06 4.92
N PRO A 93 -12.74 -16.11 5.20
CA PRO A 93 -13.77 -16.07 4.17
C PRO A 93 -13.74 -14.77 3.37
N ASP A 94 -13.96 -14.84 2.06
CA ASP A 94 -13.89 -13.70 1.13
C ASP A 94 -14.77 -12.52 1.53
N ILE A 95 -15.92 -12.79 2.11
CA ILE A 95 -16.86 -11.76 2.54
C ILE A 95 -16.26 -10.81 3.59
N TYR A 96 -15.47 -11.34 4.54
CA TYR A 96 -14.79 -10.50 5.54
C TYR A 96 -13.68 -9.63 4.92
N LEU A 97 -12.99 -10.16 3.92
CA LEU A 97 -11.97 -9.41 3.18
C LEU A 97 -12.61 -8.26 2.39
N GLN A 98 -13.77 -8.48 1.78
CA GLN A 98 -14.53 -7.43 1.07
C GLN A 98 -14.97 -6.32 2.02
N TYR A 99 -15.54 -6.67 3.17
CA TYR A 99 -15.94 -5.65 4.17
C TYR A 99 -14.73 -4.88 4.71
N LEU A 100 -13.64 -5.56 5.00
CA LEU A 100 -12.40 -4.93 5.45
C LEU A 100 -11.84 -3.97 4.39
N PHE A 101 -11.86 -4.40 3.11
CA PHE A 101 -11.45 -3.56 1.97
C PHE A 101 -12.27 -2.27 1.90
N ILE A 102 -13.60 -2.39 1.94
CA ILE A 102 -14.51 -1.23 1.89
C ILE A 102 -14.28 -0.30 3.11
N ALA A 103 -14.15 -0.86 4.30
CA ALA A 103 -13.91 -0.09 5.52
C ALA A 103 -12.59 0.71 5.43
N VAL A 104 -11.51 0.10 4.92
CA VAL A 104 -10.22 0.76 4.74
C VAL A 104 -10.30 1.86 3.68
N LEU A 105 -11.03 1.63 2.57
CA LEU A 105 -11.23 2.68 1.56
C LEU A 105 -11.98 3.88 2.13
N ILE A 106 -13.08 3.64 2.84
CA ILE A 106 -13.86 4.72 3.48
C ILE A 106 -12.99 5.49 4.49
N TYR A 107 -12.25 4.77 5.34
CA TYR A 107 -11.34 5.38 6.30
C TYR A 107 -10.29 6.24 5.62
N THR A 108 -9.68 5.74 4.54
CA THR A 108 -8.65 6.47 3.79
C THR A 108 -9.21 7.73 3.15
N ILE A 109 -10.38 7.64 2.51
CA ILE A 109 -11.06 8.81 1.93
C ILE A 109 -11.34 9.85 3.02
N TYR A 110 -11.93 9.43 4.14
CA TYR A 110 -12.24 10.32 5.26
C TYR A 110 -10.99 11.03 5.80
N THR A 111 -9.88 10.31 5.95
CA THR A 111 -8.63 10.87 6.49
C THR A 111 -7.93 11.81 5.50
N LEU A 112 -7.99 11.52 4.20
CA LEU A 112 -7.42 12.40 3.17
C LEU A 112 -8.15 13.75 3.09
N PHE A 113 -9.48 13.76 3.23
CA PHE A 113 -10.23 15.02 3.29
C PHE A 113 -9.98 15.84 4.56
N LYS A 114 -9.54 15.20 5.65
CA LYS A 114 -9.19 15.87 6.91
C LYS A 114 -7.72 16.27 7.01
N ALA A 115 -6.86 15.78 6.12
CA ALA A 115 -5.43 16.09 6.17
C ALA A 115 -5.20 17.58 5.89
N PRO A 116 -4.52 18.32 6.79
CA PRO A 116 -4.16 19.71 6.53
C PRO A 116 -3.22 19.81 5.33
N ALA A 117 -3.44 20.81 4.48
CA ALA A 117 -2.78 20.98 3.18
C ALA A 117 -1.26 21.17 3.25
N SER A 118 -0.69 21.49 4.40
CA SER A 118 0.75 21.61 4.63
C SER A 118 1.05 21.50 6.12
N GLN A 119 1.87 20.53 6.48
CA GLN A 119 2.50 20.49 7.81
C GLN A 119 3.99 20.78 7.65
N GLU A 120 4.54 21.57 8.56
CA GLU A 120 5.99 21.74 8.66
C GLU A 120 6.61 20.38 8.93
N VAL A 121 7.57 20.02 8.09
CA VAL A 121 8.29 18.74 8.19
C VAL A 121 9.15 18.79 9.46
N ILE A 122 8.68 18.18 10.51
CA ILE A 122 9.50 17.95 11.70
C ILE A 122 10.36 16.73 11.40
N GLN A 123 11.62 16.97 11.00
CA GLN A 123 12.65 15.94 10.92
C GLN A 123 13.16 15.60 12.35
N GLU A 124 12.34 14.95 13.13
CA GLU A 124 12.81 14.32 14.36
C GLU A 124 13.24 12.87 14.05
N ASP A 125 14.34 12.44 14.67
CA ASP A 125 14.77 11.04 14.64
C ASP A 125 13.68 10.16 15.25
N LYS A 126 12.94 9.48 14.37
CA LYS A 126 11.79 8.69 14.80
C LYS A 126 12.24 7.35 15.36
N ASN A 127 11.52 6.89 16.36
CA ASN A 127 11.82 5.62 17.02
C ASN A 127 11.70 4.46 16.01
N ILE A 128 12.82 3.74 15.81
CA ILE A 128 12.95 2.62 14.87
C ILE A 128 11.93 1.54 15.16
N PHE A 129 11.70 1.25 16.44
CA PHE A 129 10.73 0.23 16.85
C PHE A 129 9.30 0.62 16.48
N LEU A 130 8.94 1.90 16.62
CA LEU A 130 7.62 2.41 16.24
C LEU A 130 7.40 2.27 14.73
N LEU A 131 8.39 2.65 13.92
CA LEU A 131 8.31 2.52 12.46
C LEU A 131 8.20 1.07 12.02
N ALA A 132 9.01 0.17 12.60
CA ALA A 132 8.95 -1.26 12.30
C ALA A 132 7.60 -1.87 12.70
N PHE A 133 7.05 -1.49 13.86
CA PHE A 133 5.76 -1.96 14.33
C PHE A 133 4.61 -1.47 13.45
N ILE A 134 4.62 -0.20 13.05
CA ILE A 134 3.65 0.36 12.09
C ILE A 134 3.75 -0.40 10.76
N GLY A 135 4.97 -0.60 10.26
CA GLY A 135 5.22 -1.38 9.04
C GLY A 135 4.64 -2.79 9.13
N PHE A 136 4.87 -3.47 10.23
CA PHE A 136 4.35 -4.82 10.47
C PHE A 136 2.82 -4.87 10.50
N CYS A 137 2.17 -4.02 11.31
CA CYS A 137 0.72 -3.98 11.41
C CYS A 137 0.06 -3.62 10.06
N VAL A 138 0.54 -2.56 9.42
CA VAL A 138 0.01 -2.14 8.11
C VAL A 138 0.28 -3.22 7.05
N GLY A 139 1.44 -3.89 7.11
CA GLY A 139 1.78 -4.99 6.20
C GLY A 139 0.80 -6.15 6.28
N ILE A 140 0.43 -6.59 7.49
CA ILE A 140 -0.57 -7.65 7.67
C ILE A 140 -1.89 -7.27 7.01
N PHE A 141 -2.48 -6.14 7.43
CA PHE A 141 -3.81 -5.74 6.95
C PHE A 141 -3.82 -5.41 5.46
N ALA A 142 -2.83 -4.66 5.00
CA ALA A 142 -2.78 -4.19 3.63
C ALA A 142 -2.57 -5.32 2.62
N MET A 143 -1.76 -6.33 2.97
CA MET A 143 -1.54 -7.49 2.11
C MET A 143 -2.73 -8.44 2.15
N SER A 144 -3.41 -8.61 3.30
CA SER A 144 -4.62 -9.42 3.38
C SER A 144 -5.74 -8.93 2.46
N ILE A 145 -5.81 -7.64 2.21
CA ILE A 145 -6.84 -7.03 1.34
C ILE A 145 -6.32 -6.58 -0.03
N GLY A 146 -5.02 -6.76 -0.30
CA GLY A 146 -4.41 -6.48 -1.61
C GLY A 146 -4.35 -4.99 -2.00
N ILE A 147 -4.44 -4.06 -1.05
CA ILE A 147 -4.37 -2.61 -1.32
C ILE A 147 -2.93 -2.12 -1.49
N GLY A 148 -1.93 -2.90 -1.07
CA GLY A 148 -0.52 -2.55 -1.18
C GLY A 148 0.02 -1.67 -0.06
N GLY A 149 -0.80 -1.33 0.93
CA GLY A 149 -0.39 -0.64 2.15
C GLY A 149 -0.08 0.85 2.02
N SER A 150 0.25 1.36 0.84
CA SER A 150 0.51 2.80 0.68
C SER A 150 -0.67 3.65 1.11
N LEU A 151 -1.89 3.25 0.77
CA LEU A 151 -3.12 3.96 1.17
C LEU A 151 -3.36 3.96 2.68
N MET A 152 -3.10 2.84 3.36
CA MET A 152 -3.21 2.77 4.82
C MET A 152 -2.07 3.49 5.51
N LEU A 153 -0.88 3.42 4.95
CA LEU A 153 0.32 4.02 5.51
C LEU A 153 0.29 5.56 5.39
N LEU A 154 -0.24 6.11 4.28
CA LEU A 154 -0.34 7.55 4.03
C LEU A 154 -0.96 8.34 5.20
N PRO A 155 -2.19 8.04 5.65
CA PRO A 155 -2.79 8.78 6.77
C PRO A 155 -1.98 8.61 8.07
N ILE A 156 -1.38 7.46 8.29
CA ILE A 156 -0.55 7.21 9.48
C ILE A 156 0.71 8.08 9.43
N LEU A 157 1.40 8.11 8.31
CA LEU A 157 2.61 8.92 8.15
C LEU A 157 2.31 10.43 8.23
N VAL A 158 1.23 10.88 7.61
CA VAL A 158 0.90 12.32 7.58
C VAL A 158 0.32 12.81 8.90
N GLN A 159 -0.67 12.10 9.47
CA GLN A 159 -1.37 12.58 10.66
C GLN A 159 -0.62 12.30 11.96
N PHE A 160 -0.07 11.10 12.12
CA PHE A 160 0.58 10.68 13.38
C PHE A 160 2.07 10.99 13.39
N LEU A 161 2.75 10.75 12.27
CA LEU A 161 4.19 10.91 12.17
C LEU A 161 4.60 12.26 11.53
N LYS A 162 3.63 13.06 11.10
CA LYS A 162 3.82 14.42 10.55
C LYS A 162 4.82 14.49 9.40
N TYR A 163 4.84 13.47 8.54
CA TYR A 163 5.58 13.53 7.29
C TYR A 163 4.85 14.40 6.26
N ASP A 164 5.59 15.09 5.42
CA ASP A 164 5.03 15.74 4.22
C ASP A 164 4.35 14.69 3.32
N LEU A 165 3.24 15.07 2.68
CA LEU A 165 2.46 14.18 1.83
C LEU A 165 3.30 13.57 0.69
N LYS A 166 4.22 14.34 0.08
CA LYS A 166 5.10 13.86 -0.99
C LYS A 166 6.09 12.82 -0.48
N VAL A 167 6.59 13.03 0.74
CA VAL A 167 7.49 12.09 1.42
C VAL A 167 6.74 10.84 1.81
N ALA A 168 5.55 10.98 2.42
CA ALA A 168 4.71 9.86 2.81
C ALA A 168 4.30 8.98 1.61
N THR A 169 3.99 9.60 0.45
CA THR A 169 3.70 8.88 -0.79
C THR A 169 4.92 8.09 -1.28
N ALA A 170 6.10 8.69 -1.24
CA ALA A 170 7.32 8.02 -1.67
C ALA A 170 7.71 6.87 -0.73
N LEU A 171 7.57 7.05 0.59
CA LEU A 171 7.74 5.99 1.59
C LEU A 171 6.70 4.88 1.40
N GLY A 172 5.46 5.25 1.05
CA GLY A 172 4.39 4.31 0.74
C GLY A 172 4.72 3.40 -0.45
N LEU A 173 5.25 3.96 -1.54
CA LEU A 173 5.69 3.16 -2.70
C LEU A 173 6.85 2.22 -2.32
N PHE A 174 7.78 2.71 -1.53
CA PHE A 174 8.90 1.91 -1.05
C PHE A 174 8.43 0.78 -0.13
N PHE A 175 7.51 1.07 0.77
CA PHE A 175 6.83 0.10 1.62
C PHE A 175 6.16 -1.01 0.81
N VAL A 176 5.46 -0.66 -0.29
CA VAL A 176 4.75 -1.62 -1.14
C VAL A 176 5.69 -2.64 -1.77
N ILE A 177 6.92 -2.24 -2.17
CA ILE A 177 7.91 -3.19 -2.69
C ILE A 177 8.18 -4.31 -1.70
N PHE A 178 8.51 -3.93 -0.47
CA PHE A 178 8.87 -4.90 0.57
C PHE A 178 7.68 -5.74 1.03
N SER A 179 6.53 -5.10 1.23
CA SER A 179 5.31 -5.81 1.65
C SER A 179 4.81 -6.79 0.59
N SER A 180 4.90 -6.43 -0.69
CA SER A 180 4.47 -7.30 -1.79
C SER A 180 5.37 -8.53 -1.95
N ILE A 181 6.69 -8.36 -1.76
CA ILE A 181 7.64 -9.50 -1.77
C ILE A 181 7.36 -10.44 -0.58
N GLY A 182 6.99 -9.89 0.59
CA GLY A 182 6.63 -10.70 1.75
C GLY A 182 5.24 -11.34 1.66
N GLY A 183 4.30 -10.72 0.95
CA GLY A 183 2.91 -11.20 0.83
C GLY A 183 2.65 -12.13 -0.35
N PHE A 184 3.63 -12.36 -1.21
CA PHE A 184 3.58 -13.27 -2.36
C PHE A 184 4.11 -14.64 -1.99
#